data_da21d89b2693b326dc5ebaf65e1dce73
#
_entry.id   da21d89b2693b326dc5ebaf65e1dce73
#
_cell.length_a   1.000
_cell.length_b   1.000
_cell.length_c   1.000
_cell.angle_alpha   90.00
_cell.angle_beta   90.00
_cell.angle_gamma   90.00
#
_symmetry.space_group_name_H-M   'P 1'
#
loop_
_entity.id
_entity.type
_entity.pdbx_description
1 polymer ?
#
loop_
_entity_poly.entity_id
_entity_poly.type
_entity_poly.pdbx_seq_one_letter_code
_entity_poly.pdbx_strand_id
1 'polypeptide(L)'
;MSDVAGSHDDRPHARDGVLTRRSFFKGAGVVAAGGLVGEAVHAAAHSMSLEPVRLSGEVEIELSINGALQKLKVEPRTTLLNALRNHCNPPLTGAKLVCDRGSCGACTVHLDGQPVYSCMTLAVACVGRAVTTIEGLGAPGQLNEVQQAFCEHDASMCGFCTPGFVMSISACLERKPDATLDEIKHACAGNLCRCGTYPHVFDAALSAGRALRAKGGKR
;
A
#
# COMPACT_ATOMS: atom_id res chain seq x y z
N MET A 1 43.79 33.89 29.25
CA MET A 1 44.30 33.05 30.35
C MET A 1 43.12 32.77 31.26
N SER A 2 42.55 31.60 31.12
CA SER A 2 41.78 30.84 32.13
C SER A 2 41.23 29.57 31.47
N ASP A 3 41.88 28.47 31.86
CA ASP A 3 41.56 27.10 31.45
C ASP A 3 40.19 26.68 31.98
N VAL A 4 39.40 26.02 31.13
CA VAL A 4 38.26 25.20 31.56
C VAL A 4 38.53 23.76 31.11
N ALA A 5 38.97 22.98 32.10
CA ALA A 5 39.16 21.54 31.99
C ALA A 5 37.79 20.84 31.83
N GLY A 6 37.60 20.15 30.69
CA GLY A 6 36.47 19.24 30.47
C GLY A 6 36.72 17.91 31.16
N SER A 7 35.86 17.53 32.09
CA SER A 7 35.83 16.21 32.72
C SER A 7 35.25 15.17 31.73
N HIS A 8 36.08 14.21 31.31
CA HIS A 8 35.65 12.97 30.65
C HIS A 8 34.88 12.10 31.66
N ASP A 9 33.62 11.89 31.40
CA ASP A 9 32.78 10.92 32.11
C ASP A 9 33.01 9.53 31.50
N ASP A 10 33.88 8.76 32.09
CA ASP A 10 34.20 7.38 31.75
C ASP A 10 33.20 6.43 32.43
N ARG A 11 31.99 6.28 31.83
CA ARG A 11 31.07 5.23 32.22
C ARG A 11 31.21 4.05 31.25
N PRO A 12 31.48 2.82 31.75
CA PRO A 12 31.52 1.64 30.89
C PRO A 12 30.10 1.30 30.40
N HIS A 13 29.88 1.45 29.09
CA HIS A 13 28.68 0.91 28.43
C HIS A 13 28.74 -0.62 28.52
N ALA A 14 27.86 -1.22 29.33
CA ALA A 14 27.55 -2.63 29.30
C ALA A 14 27.04 -3.00 27.91
N ARG A 15 27.83 -3.75 27.15
CA ARG A 15 27.43 -4.33 25.86
C ARG A 15 26.78 -5.68 26.12
N ASP A 16 25.54 -5.67 26.55
CA ASP A 16 24.74 -6.88 26.62
C ASP A 16 24.11 -7.14 25.26
N GLY A 17 24.37 -8.34 24.69
CA GLY A 17 23.57 -8.90 23.61
C GLY A 17 24.13 -8.85 22.19
N VAL A 18 25.42 -8.63 21.97
CA VAL A 18 25.97 -8.80 20.61
C VAL A 18 26.23 -10.29 20.32
N LEU A 19 25.37 -10.89 19.50
CA LEU A 19 25.58 -12.23 18.96
C LEU A 19 26.85 -12.24 18.09
N THR A 20 27.93 -12.82 18.61
CA THR A 20 29.16 -12.99 17.84
C THR A 20 29.03 -14.19 16.90
N ARG A 21 29.75 -14.18 15.75
CA ARG A 21 29.80 -15.33 14.82
C ARG A 21 30.12 -16.65 15.54
N ARG A 22 30.93 -16.60 16.58
CA ARG A 22 31.32 -17.76 17.38
C ARG A 22 30.20 -18.29 18.29
N SER A 23 29.32 -17.42 18.82
CA SER A 23 28.13 -17.83 19.58
C SER A 23 27.04 -18.42 18.70
N PHE A 24 26.94 -17.96 17.45
CA PHE A 24 26.01 -18.52 16.45
C PHE A 24 26.36 -19.98 16.09
N PHE A 25 27.65 -20.27 15.85
CA PHE A 25 28.09 -21.64 15.55
C PHE A 25 28.04 -22.57 16.74
N LYS A 26 28.12 -22.09 17.99
CA LYS A 26 27.93 -22.93 19.18
C LYS A 26 26.47 -23.34 19.40
N GLY A 27 25.50 -22.52 18.97
CA GLY A 27 24.08 -22.85 19.01
C GLY A 27 23.66 -23.87 17.95
N ALA A 28 24.34 -23.92 16.81
CA ALA A 28 24.02 -24.83 15.71
C ALA A 28 24.38 -26.30 15.99
N GLY A 29 25.24 -26.58 17.00
CA GLY A 29 25.67 -27.94 17.35
C GLY A 29 24.66 -28.74 18.18
N VAL A 30 23.62 -28.14 18.73
CA VAL A 30 22.62 -28.82 19.59
C VAL A 30 21.43 -29.38 18.80
N VAL A 31 21.29 -29.02 17.51
CA VAL A 31 20.18 -29.49 16.67
C VAL A 31 20.43 -30.89 16.07
N ALA A 32 21.64 -31.42 16.19
CA ALA A 32 21.98 -32.74 15.62
C ALA A 32 21.50 -33.96 16.44
N ALA A 33 20.95 -33.76 17.65
CA ALA A 33 20.46 -34.87 18.51
C ALA A 33 18.93 -35.06 18.46
N GLY A 34 18.19 -34.26 17.68
CA GLY A 34 16.73 -34.34 17.54
C GLY A 34 16.21 -35.07 16.29
N GLY A 35 17.04 -35.93 15.69
CA GLY A 35 16.80 -36.55 14.38
C GLY A 35 15.67 -37.57 14.28
N LEU A 36 14.88 -37.83 15.33
CA LEU A 36 13.79 -38.82 15.28
C LEU A 36 12.36 -38.21 15.34
N VAL A 37 12.21 -36.90 15.53
CA VAL A 37 10.89 -36.26 15.52
C VAL A 37 10.67 -35.46 14.23
N GLY A 38 11.73 -35.22 13.42
CA GLY A 38 11.69 -34.42 12.20
C GLY A 38 11.02 -35.13 11.01
N GLU A 39 11.03 -36.46 10.93
CA GLU A 39 10.48 -37.16 9.77
C GLU A 39 8.96 -37.18 9.71
N ALA A 40 8.28 -37.18 10.86
CA ALA A 40 6.82 -37.18 10.89
C ALA A 40 6.23 -35.79 10.50
N VAL A 41 6.94 -34.70 10.80
CA VAL A 41 6.50 -33.33 10.44
C VAL A 41 6.81 -33.05 8.96
N HIS A 42 7.89 -33.60 8.40
CA HIS A 42 8.20 -33.46 6.97
C HIS A 42 7.24 -34.26 6.08
N ALA A 43 6.76 -35.42 6.54
CA ALA A 43 5.79 -36.23 5.79
C ALA A 43 4.41 -35.56 5.70
N ALA A 44 3.99 -34.82 6.73
CA ALA A 44 2.71 -34.08 6.70
C ALA A 44 2.76 -32.81 5.83
N ALA A 45 3.94 -32.20 5.64
CA ALA A 45 4.09 -31.03 4.78
C ALA A 45 4.14 -31.37 3.27
N HIS A 46 4.37 -32.62 2.90
CA HIS A 46 4.46 -33.08 1.50
C HIS A 46 3.13 -33.48 0.87
N SER A 47 2.01 -33.52 1.63
CA SER A 47 0.71 -33.96 1.11
C SER A 47 -0.17 -32.85 0.54
N MET A 48 0.29 -31.61 0.51
CA MET A 48 -0.34 -30.49 -0.20
C MET A 48 0.59 -29.92 -1.26
N SER A 49 1.10 -30.75 -2.15
CA SER A 49 1.68 -30.26 -3.40
C SER A 49 0.54 -29.76 -4.30
N LEU A 50 0.12 -28.50 -4.08
CA LEU A 50 -0.59 -27.78 -5.13
C LEU A 50 0.43 -27.66 -6.29
N GLU A 51 0.28 -28.51 -7.30
CA GLU A 51 1.04 -28.37 -8.54
C GLU A 51 0.86 -26.92 -9.02
N PRO A 52 1.94 -26.18 -9.23
CA PRO A 52 1.85 -24.79 -9.64
C PRO A 52 1.16 -24.72 -11.01
N VAL A 53 0.01 -24.07 -11.05
CA VAL A 53 -0.68 -23.81 -12.33
C VAL A 53 0.17 -22.86 -13.16
N ARG A 54 0.69 -23.33 -14.28
CA ARG A 54 1.43 -22.51 -15.24
C ARG A 54 0.46 -21.80 -16.16
N LEU A 55 0.37 -20.47 -16.04
CA LEU A 55 -0.38 -19.63 -16.95
C LEU A 55 0.54 -19.19 -18.10
N SER A 56 0.10 -19.35 -19.36
CA SER A 56 0.84 -18.94 -20.56
C SER A 56 -0.11 -18.45 -21.64
N GLY A 57 0.34 -17.50 -22.47
CA GLY A 57 -0.50 -16.84 -23.45
C GLY A 57 -1.56 -15.93 -22.82
N GLU A 58 -2.60 -15.60 -23.57
CA GLU A 58 -3.74 -14.87 -23.04
C GLU A 58 -4.59 -15.77 -22.15
N VAL A 59 -4.94 -15.28 -20.97
CA VAL A 59 -5.85 -15.93 -20.03
C VAL A 59 -7.05 -15.03 -19.78
N GLU A 60 -8.22 -15.63 -19.65
CA GLU A 60 -9.41 -14.94 -19.21
C GLU A 60 -9.45 -14.92 -17.69
N ILE A 61 -9.60 -13.71 -17.12
CA ILE A 61 -9.74 -13.50 -15.68
C ILE A 61 -11.00 -12.70 -15.40
N GLU A 62 -11.54 -12.85 -14.19
CA GLU A 62 -12.66 -12.05 -13.70
C GLU A 62 -12.22 -11.25 -12.49
N LEU A 63 -12.35 -9.92 -12.57
CA LEU A 63 -11.98 -8.99 -11.50
C LEU A 63 -13.23 -8.29 -10.96
N SER A 64 -13.34 -8.20 -9.66
CA SER A 64 -14.32 -7.33 -9.00
C SER A 64 -13.75 -5.92 -8.91
N ILE A 65 -14.26 -5.00 -9.73
CA ILE A 65 -13.76 -3.63 -9.83
C ILE A 65 -14.90 -2.66 -9.53
N ASN A 66 -14.74 -1.84 -8.50
CA ASN A 66 -15.74 -0.86 -8.05
C ASN A 66 -17.13 -1.50 -7.81
N GLY A 67 -17.15 -2.74 -7.29
CA GLY A 67 -18.37 -3.49 -7.01
C GLY A 67 -18.98 -4.19 -8.21
N ALA A 68 -18.40 -4.09 -9.41
CA ALA A 68 -18.85 -4.77 -10.62
C ALA A 68 -17.85 -5.84 -11.08
N LEU A 69 -18.33 -6.99 -11.52
CA LEU A 69 -17.50 -8.03 -12.11
C LEU A 69 -17.18 -7.70 -13.57
N GLN A 70 -15.91 -7.72 -13.93
CA GLN A 70 -15.43 -7.51 -15.29
C GLN A 70 -14.59 -8.70 -15.75
N LYS A 71 -14.93 -9.26 -16.91
CA LYS A 71 -14.16 -10.31 -17.58
C LYS A 71 -13.13 -9.67 -18.50
N LEU A 72 -11.87 -10.00 -18.29
CA LEU A 72 -10.74 -9.42 -19.01
C LEU A 72 -9.90 -10.54 -19.64
N LYS A 73 -9.40 -10.29 -20.84
CA LYS A 73 -8.37 -11.13 -21.47
C LYS A 73 -7.03 -10.43 -21.31
N VAL A 74 -6.10 -11.07 -20.61
CA VAL A 74 -4.80 -10.50 -20.28
C VAL A 74 -3.70 -11.56 -20.37
N GLU A 75 -2.47 -11.13 -20.63
CA GLU A 75 -1.32 -11.99 -20.40
C GLU A 75 -1.04 -12.11 -18.88
N PRO A 76 -0.48 -13.23 -18.38
CA PRO A 76 -0.20 -13.41 -16.94
C PRO A 76 0.70 -12.33 -16.33
N ARG A 77 1.56 -11.69 -17.15
CA ARG A 77 2.44 -10.58 -16.74
C ARG A 77 1.79 -9.19 -16.77
N THR A 78 0.53 -9.10 -17.21
CA THR A 78 -0.18 -7.82 -17.27
C THR A 78 -0.37 -7.26 -15.87
N THR A 79 0.09 -6.01 -15.65
CA THR A 79 -0.11 -5.32 -14.38
C THR A 79 -1.58 -4.91 -14.21
N LEU A 80 -2.02 -4.79 -12.96
CA LEU A 80 -3.35 -4.29 -12.65
C LEU A 80 -3.58 -2.90 -13.28
N LEU A 81 -2.57 -2.03 -13.26
CA LEU A 81 -2.64 -0.71 -13.90
C LEU A 81 -2.95 -0.82 -15.40
N ASN A 82 -2.25 -1.70 -16.10
CA ASN A 82 -2.49 -1.91 -17.54
C ASN A 82 -3.87 -2.49 -17.77
N ALA A 83 -4.30 -3.48 -16.96
CA ALA A 83 -5.62 -4.09 -17.06
C ALA A 83 -6.74 -3.05 -16.88
N LEU A 84 -6.66 -2.21 -15.84
CA LEU A 84 -7.64 -1.16 -15.57
C LEU A 84 -7.76 -0.15 -16.72
N ARG A 85 -6.62 0.25 -17.29
CA ARG A 85 -6.59 1.32 -18.30
C ARG A 85 -6.90 0.86 -19.72
N ASN A 86 -6.53 -0.37 -20.07
CA ASN A 86 -6.54 -0.81 -21.47
C ASN A 86 -7.43 -2.03 -21.74
N HIS A 87 -7.82 -2.78 -20.70
CA HIS A 87 -8.62 -3.99 -20.87
C HIS A 87 -10.03 -3.88 -20.26
N CYS A 88 -10.27 -2.91 -19.37
CA CYS A 88 -11.63 -2.64 -18.85
C CYS A 88 -12.49 -1.91 -19.86
N ASN A 89 -13.80 -2.12 -19.77
CA ASN A 89 -14.78 -1.39 -20.55
C ASN A 89 -15.92 -0.86 -19.64
N PRO A 90 -16.05 0.47 -19.45
CA PRO A 90 -15.15 1.52 -19.98
C PRO A 90 -13.75 1.49 -19.34
N PRO A 91 -12.72 2.06 -20.02
CA PRO A 91 -11.39 2.18 -19.45
C PRO A 91 -11.37 3.02 -18.16
N LEU A 92 -10.68 2.53 -17.11
CA LEU A 92 -10.52 3.23 -15.84
C LEU A 92 -9.17 3.96 -15.83
N THR A 93 -9.21 5.26 -16.08
CA THR A 93 -7.99 6.08 -16.32
C THR A 93 -7.57 6.92 -15.14
N GLY A 94 -8.30 6.87 -14.02
CA GLY A 94 -7.98 7.56 -12.78
C GLY A 94 -6.65 7.12 -12.20
N ALA A 95 -6.37 5.81 -12.15
CA ALA A 95 -5.03 5.32 -11.86
C ALA A 95 -4.07 5.70 -13.00
N LYS A 96 -3.02 6.50 -12.68
CA LYS A 96 -2.13 7.10 -13.70
C LYS A 96 -0.88 6.28 -13.94
N LEU A 97 -0.54 6.10 -15.22
CA LEU A 97 0.75 5.53 -15.65
C LEU A 97 1.79 6.67 -15.71
N VAL A 98 2.69 6.72 -14.70
CA VAL A 98 3.73 7.75 -14.60
C VAL A 98 5.12 7.12 -14.51
N CYS A 99 5.50 6.52 -13.37
CA CYS A 99 6.83 5.92 -13.19
C CYS A 99 6.91 4.46 -13.61
N ASP A 100 5.80 3.74 -13.55
CA ASP A 100 5.63 2.30 -13.85
C ASP A 100 6.62 1.37 -13.11
N ARG A 101 7.03 1.76 -11.89
CA ARG A 101 8.00 1.04 -11.07
C ARG A 101 7.83 1.23 -9.56
N GLY A 102 6.61 1.59 -9.12
CA GLY A 102 6.28 1.70 -7.68
C GLY A 102 6.88 2.90 -6.95
N SER A 103 7.43 3.93 -7.65
CA SER A 103 8.16 5.03 -6.99
C SER A 103 7.34 6.29 -6.74
N CYS A 104 6.17 6.48 -7.40
CA CYS A 104 5.50 7.78 -7.40
C CYS A 104 4.07 7.78 -6.83
N GLY A 105 3.46 6.61 -6.63
CA GLY A 105 2.12 6.49 -6.08
C GLY A 105 0.95 6.99 -6.94
N ALA A 106 1.20 7.51 -8.15
CA ALA A 106 0.13 8.02 -9.02
C ALA A 106 -0.87 6.93 -9.49
N CYS A 107 -0.48 5.68 -9.40
CA CYS A 107 -1.27 4.50 -9.75
C CYS A 107 -1.92 3.80 -8.54
N THR A 108 -1.96 4.44 -7.37
CA THR A 108 -2.54 3.84 -6.16
C THR A 108 -4.02 3.52 -6.37
N VAL A 109 -4.39 2.29 -6.02
CA VAL A 109 -5.77 1.78 -5.95
C VAL A 109 -5.93 1.04 -4.62
N HIS A 110 -7.17 0.71 -4.22
CA HIS A 110 -7.35 -0.21 -3.09
C HIS A 110 -7.52 -1.64 -3.60
N LEU A 111 -6.92 -2.58 -2.91
CA LEU A 111 -7.12 -4.00 -3.05
C LEU A 111 -7.55 -4.55 -1.69
N ASP A 112 -8.81 -4.97 -1.57
CA ASP A 112 -9.47 -5.30 -0.30
C ASP A 112 -9.32 -4.17 0.76
N GLY A 113 -9.54 -2.92 0.34
CA GLY A 113 -9.42 -1.74 1.19
C GLY A 113 -7.99 -1.29 1.52
N GLN A 114 -6.95 -2.01 1.06
CA GLN A 114 -5.56 -1.64 1.29
C GLN A 114 -4.97 -0.90 0.09
N PRO A 115 -4.27 0.22 0.27
CA PRO A 115 -3.64 0.94 -0.83
C PRO A 115 -2.47 0.12 -1.40
N VAL A 116 -2.50 -0.09 -2.72
CA VAL A 116 -1.46 -0.79 -3.45
C VAL A 116 -1.06 -0.01 -4.71
N TYR A 117 0.16 -0.19 -5.17
CA TYR A 117 0.60 0.36 -6.45
C TYR A 117 0.22 -0.60 -7.58
N SER A 118 -0.80 -0.24 -8.35
CA SER A 118 -1.32 -1.10 -9.43
C SER A 118 -0.30 -1.39 -10.54
N CYS A 119 0.73 -0.55 -10.72
CA CYS A 119 1.83 -0.82 -11.65
C CYS A 119 2.76 -1.95 -11.20
N MET A 120 2.75 -2.31 -9.91
CA MET A 120 3.57 -3.39 -9.32
C MET A 120 2.74 -4.62 -8.93
N THR A 121 1.44 -4.59 -9.18
CA THR A 121 0.50 -5.68 -8.87
C THR A 121 0.09 -6.37 -10.16
N LEU A 122 0.17 -7.69 -10.26
CA LEU A 122 -0.31 -8.44 -11.41
C LEU A 122 -1.83 -8.53 -11.41
N ALA A 123 -2.47 -8.38 -12.56
CA ALA A 123 -3.92 -8.49 -12.69
C ALA A 123 -4.42 -9.88 -12.25
N VAL A 124 -3.70 -10.94 -12.62
CA VAL A 124 -4.04 -12.32 -12.25
C VAL A 124 -3.99 -12.56 -10.73
N ALA A 125 -3.18 -11.80 -9.99
CA ALA A 125 -3.10 -11.89 -8.52
C ALA A 125 -4.28 -11.18 -7.82
N CYS A 126 -5.12 -10.46 -8.57
CA CYS A 126 -6.30 -9.75 -8.04
C CYS A 126 -7.60 -10.55 -8.21
N VAL A 127 -7.54 -11.73 -8.82
CA VAL A 127 -8.72 -12.60 -8.97
C VAL A 127 -9.25 -12.99 -7.60
N GLY A 128 -10.56 -12.85 -7.40
CA GLY A 128 -11.22 -13.11 -6.11
C GLY A 128 -11.05 -12.01 -5.06
N ARG A 129 -10.43 -10.88 -5.41
CA ARG A 129 -10.22 -9.73 -4.53
C ARG A 129 -10.97 -8.50 -5.02
N ALA A 130 -11.34 -7.60 -4.11
CA ALA A 130 -12.05 -6.36 -4.43
C ALA A 130 -11.05 -5.25 -4.80
N VAL A 131 -11.15 -4.77 -6.04
CA VAL A 131 -10.38 -3.60 -6.52
C VAL A 131 -11.26 -2.37 -6.47
N THR A 132 -10.82 -1.31 -5.77
CA THR A 132 -11.48 0.00 -5.79
C THR A 132 -10.53 1.03 -6.39
N THR A 133 -11.00 1.75 -7.39
CA THR A 133 -10.29 2.87 -8.02
C THR A 133 -10.88 4.20 -7.60
N ILE A 134 -10.26 5.32 -7.99
CA ILE A 134 -10.76 6.66 -7.69
C ILE A 134 -12.20 6.87 -8.21
N GLU A 135 -12.54 6.23 -9.33
CA GLU A 135 -13.88 6.28 -9.94
C GLU A 135 -14.94 5.56 -9.07
N GLY A 136 -14.49 4.63 -8.22
CA GLY A 136 -15.38 3.91 -7.29
C GLY A 136 -15.59 4.57 -5.93
N LEU A 137 -14.85 5.64 -5.61
CA LEU A 137 -15.00 6.35 -4.33
C LEU A 137 -16.18 7.33 -4.32
N GLY A 138 -16.60 7.81 -5.47
CA GLY A 138 -17.71 8.74 -5.63
C GLY A 138 -18.08 8.93 -7.09
N ALA A 139 -19.15 9.68 -7.35
CA ALA A 139 -19.65 9.98 -8.67
C ALA A 139 -19.77 11.50 -8.88
N PRO A 140 -19.88 11.99 -10.13
CA PRO A 140 -20.16 13.40 -10.38
C PRO A 140 -21.42 13.86 -9.61
N GLY A 141 -21.28 14.89 -8.80
CA GLY A 141 -22.34 15.39 -7.93
C GLY A 141 -22.54 14.63 -6.61
N GLN A 142 -21.82 13.54 -6.39
CA GLN A 142 -21.84 12.73 -5.15
C GLN A 142 -20.41 12.33 -4.77
N LEU A 143 -19.58 13.33 -4.56
CA LEU A 143 -18.19 13.11 -4.12
C LEU A 143 -18.15 12.58 -2.69
N ASN A 144 -17.17 11.72 -2.39
CA ASN A 144 -16.89 11.35 -1.00
C ASN A 144 -16.20 12.53 -0.28
N GLU A 145 -16.06 12.44 1.06
CA GLU A 145 -15.53 13.50 1.90
C GLU A 145 -14.10 13.90 1.50
N VAL A 146 -13.27 12.95 1.07
CA VAL A 146 -11.91 13.24 0.65
C VAL A 146 -11.91 13.97 -0.69
N GLN A 147 -12.66 13.50 -1.67
CA GLN A 147 -12.79 14.14 -2.98
C GLN A 147 -13.36 15.56 -2.84
N GLN A 148 -14.39 15.73 -2.00
CA GLN A 148 -14.99 17.02 -1.73
C GLN A 148 -13.99 18.00 -1.12
N ALA A 149 -13.24 17.55 -0.09
CA ALA A 149 -12.21 18.36 0.54
C ALA A 149 -11.08 18.76 -0.42
N PHE A 150 -10.71 17.89 -1.36
CA PHE A 150 -9.72 18.22 -2.40
C PHE A 150 -10.20 19.35 -3.31
N CYS A 151 -11.50 19.39 -3.63
CA CYS A 151 -12.09 20.50 -4.38
C CYS A 151 -12.13 21.80 -3.55
N GLU A 152 -12.52 21.72 -2.28
CA GLU A 152 -12.68 22.88 -1.39
C GLU A 152 -11.34 23.55 -1.02
N HIS A 153 -10.25 22.76 -0.94
CA HIS A 153 -8.92 23.23 -0.57
C HIS A 153 -7.99 23.46 -1.76
N ASP A 154 -8.52 23.39 -3.00
CA ASP A 154 -7.72 23.54 -4.22
C ASP A 154 -6.48 22.60 -4.24
N ALA A 155 -6.68 21.33 -3.79
CA ALA A 155 -5.62 20.35 -3.60
C ALA A 155 -5.19 19.67 -4.90
N SER A 156 -5.32 20.35 -6.04
CA SER A 156 -4.98 19.83 -7.37
C SER A 156 -4.46 20.95 -8.26
N MET A 157 -3.32 20.71 -8.93
CA MET A 157 -2.85 21.58 -10.01
C MET A 157 -2.97 20.86 -11.36
N CYS A 158 -1.97 20.06 -11.77
CA CYS A 158 -2.05 19.33 -13.04
C CYS A 158 -2.96 18.08 -12.98
N GLY A 159 -3.36 17.63 -11.81
CA GLY A 159 -4.27 16.50 -11.59
C GLY A 159 -3.64 15.11 -11.68
N PHE A 160 -2.37 14.98 -12.09
CA PHE A 160 -1.75 13.65 -12.30
C PHE A 160 -1.55 12.86 -11.02
N CYS A 161 -1.09 13.48 -9.94
CA CYS A 161 -0.88 12.81 -8.65
C CYS A 161 -2.16 12.72 -7.82
N THR A 162 -3.16 13.56 -8.11
CA THR A 162 -4.36 13.75 -7.30
C THR A 162 -5.10 12.43 -7.01
N PRO A 163 -5.39 11.55 -8.01
CA PRO A 163 -6.06 10.28 -7.73
C PRO A 163 -5.30 9.41 -6.73
N GLY A 164 -3.97 9.33 -6.87
CA GLY A 164 -3.14 8.55 -5.96
C GLY A 164 -3.17 9.06 -4.53
N PHE A 165 -3.12 10.37 -4.31
CA PHE A 165 -3.26 10.99 -2.99
C PHE A 165 -4.64 10.74 -2.39
N VAL A 166 -5.70 10.93 -3.17
CA VAL A 166 -7.08 10.67 -2.71
C VAL A 166 -7.23 9.23 -2.26
N MET A 167 -6.73 8.24 -3.02
CA MET A 167 -6.77 6.84 -2.64
C MET A 167 -5.99 6.57 -1.34
N SER A 168 -4.77 7.08 -1.21
CA SER A 168 -3.95 6.88 0.00
C SER A 168 -4.58 7.51 1.24
N ILE A 169 -5.13 8.72 1.11
CA ILE A 169 -5.80 9.44 2.20
C ILE A 169 -7.12 8.77 2.57
N SER A 170 -7.92 8.32 1.59
CA SER A 170 -9.17 7.59 1.86
C SER A 170 -8.89 6.34 2.68
N ALA A 171 -7.92 5.51 2.31
CA ALA A 171 -7.55 4.33 3.09
C ALA A 171 -7.04 4.67 4.50
N CYS A 172 -6.35 5.79 4.67
CA CYS A 172 -5.89 6.26 5.98
C CYS A 172 -7.08 6.65 6.86
N LEU A 173 -7.98 7.49 6.33
CA LEU A 173 -9.11 8.04 7.08
C LEU A 173 -10.25 7.04 7.31
N GLU A 174 -10.40 6.02 6.47
CA GLU A 174 -11.30 4.89 6.72
C GLU A 174 -10.89 4.10 7.95
N ARG A 175 -9.58 3.90 8.15
CA ARG A 175 -9.04 3.22 9.33
C ARG A 175 -9.00 4.12 10.56
N LYS A 176 -8.66 5.40 10.37
CA LYS A 176 -8.47 6.38 11.45
C LYS A 176 -8.97 7.76 11.01
N PRO A 177 -10.26 8.07 11.22
CA PRO A 177 -10.85 9.37 10.84
C PRO A 177 -10.25 10.56 11.60
N ASP A 178 -9.60 10.32 12.74
CA ASP A 178 -8.90 11.31 13.56
C ASP A 178 -7.38 11.31 13.36
N ALA A 179 -6.91 10.82 12.20
CA ALA A 179 -5.49 10.78 11.88
C ALA A 179 -4.85 12.18 12.00
N THR A 180 -3.70 12.21 12.66
CA THR A 180 -2.87 13.41 12.80
C THR A 180 -2.21 13.77 11.47
N LEU A 181 -1.70 15.00 11.36
CA LEU A 181 -0.95 15.43 10.18
C LEU A 181 0.22 14.51 9.85
N ASP A 182 0.95 14.02 10.86
CA ASP A 182 2.11 13.15 10.64
C ASP A 182 1.68 11.76 10.16
N GLU A 183 0.57 11.23 10.66
CA GLU A 183 0.00 9.98 10.16
C GLU A 183 -0.49 10.09 8.71
N ILE A 184 -1.10 11.21 8.34
CA ILE A 184 -1.49 11.50 6.96
C ILE A 184 -0.26 11.62 6.06
N LYS A 185 0.79 12.34 6.48
CA LYS A 185 2.06 12.43 5.74
C LYS A 185 2.68 11.06 5.55
N HIS A 186 2.65 10.22 6.60
CA HIS A 186 3.16 8.85 6.52
C HIS A 186 2.36 8.01 5.52
N ALA A 187 1.03 8.08 5.55
CA ALA A 187 0.17 7.40 4.58
C ALA A 187 0.42 7.83 3.13
N CYS A 188 0.84 9.08 2.93
CA CYS A 188 1.16 9.66 1.62
C CYS A 188 2.65 9.59 1.25
N ALA A 189 3.52 8.96 2.06
CA ALA A 189 4.97 8.99 1.87
C ALA A 189 5.43 8.44 0.50
N GLY A 190 4.64 7.55 -0.10
CA GLY A 190 4.88 7.01 -1.44
C GLY A 190 4.26 7.80 -2.59
N ASN A 191 3.56 8.91 -2.32
CA ASN A 191 2.89 9.73 -3.34
C ASN A 191 3.70 11.00 -3.64
N LEU A 192 4.06 11.20 -4.92
CA LEU A 192 4.86 12.34 -5.36
C LEU A 192 4.02 13.33 -6.16
N CYS A 193 4.11 14.61 -5.80
CA CYS A 193 3.55 15.72 -6.55
C CYS A 193 4.67 16.61 -7.10
N ARG A 194 4.81 16.70 -8.43
CA ARG A 194 5.82 17.57 -9.04
C ARG A 194 5.45 19.06 -8.99
N CYS A 195 4.17 19.37 -8.91
CA CYS A 195 3.67 20.74 -8.79
C CYS A 195 3.83 21.32 -7.36
N GLY A 196 4.03 20.48 -6.35
CA GLY A 196 4.27 20.91 -4.98
C GLY A 196 3.00 21.22 -4.18
N THR A 197 1.82 20.66 -4.54
CA THR A 197 0.55 20.93 -3.87
C THR A 197 0.42 20.29 -2.47
N TYR A 198 1.49 19.80 -1.87
CA TYR A 198 1.45 19.11 -0.58
C TYR A 198 0.74 19.86 0.56
N PRO A 199 0.93 21.18 0.76
CA PRO A 199 0.19 21.89 1.80
C PRO A 199 -1.32 21.76 1.64
N HIS A 200 -1.84 22.04 0.45
CA HIS A 200 -3.27 21.93 0.13
C HIS A 200 -3.80 20.49 0.28
N VAL A 201 -3.02 19.51 -0.14
CA VAL A 201 -3.36 18.07 0.00
C VAL A 201 -3.51 17.69 1.48
N PHE A 202 -2.60 18.14 2.33
CA PHE A 202 -2.68 17.83 3.76
C PHE A 202 -3.78 18.59 4.48
N ASP A 203 -4.05 19.83 4.10
CA ASP A 203 -5.19 20.61 4.62
C ASP A 203 -6.52 19.97 4.22
N ALA A 204 -6.64 19.53 2.97
CA ALA A 204 -7.80 18.77 2.49
C ALA A 204 -7.99 17.47 3.27
N ALA A 205 -6.92 16.72 3.52
CA ALA A 205 -6.99 15.47 4.27
C ALA A 205 -7.48 15.69 5.72
N LEU A 206 -6.95 16.70 6.41
CA LEU A 206 -7.40 17.06 7.76
C LEU A 206 -8.87 17.53 7.77
N SER A 207 -9.30 18.25 6.75
CA SER A 207 -10.70 18.69 6.57
C SER A 207 -11.62 17.48 6.37
N ALA A 208 -11.25 16.54 5.48
CA ALA A 208 -12.01 15.32 5.25
C ALA A 208 -12.14 14.48 6.54
N GLY A 209 -11.07 14.35 7.32
CA GLY A 209 -11.11 13.65 8.61
C GLY A 209 -12.10 14.28 9.59
N ARG A 210 -12.17 15.63 9.65
CA ARG A 210 -13.19 16.34 10.46
C ARG A 210 -14.61 16.05 9.98
N ALA A 211 -14.85 16.06 8.67
CA ALA A 211 -16.14 15.76 8.08
C ALA A 211 -16.62 14.33 8.36
N LEU A 212 -15.72 13.35 8.24
CA LEU A 212 -16.01 11.95 8.53
C LEU A 212 -16.41 11.73 10.00
N ARG A 213 -15.69 12.35 10.96
CA ARG A 213 -16.06 12.31 12.39
C ARG A 213 -17.43 12.92 12.67
N ALA A 214 -17.73 14.07 12.05
CA ALA A 214 -19.03 14.72 12.21
C ALA A 214 -20.20 13.85 11.71
N LYS A 215 -19.99 13.03 10.67
CA LYS A 215 -20.98 12.06 10.17
C LYS A 215 -21.07 10.82 11.06
N GLY A 216 -19.94 10.31 11.54
CA GLY A 216 -19.87 9.13 12.42
C GLY A 216 -20.52 9.34 13.81
N GLY A 217 -20.48 10.56 14.33
CA GLY A 217 -21.11 10.94 15.61
C GLY A 217 -22.64 11.08 15.57
N LYS A 218 -23.26 10.89 14.40
CA LYS A 218 -24.72 10.98 14.20
C LYS A 218 -25.41 9.61 14.05
N ARG A 219 -24.69 8.50 14.30
CA ARG A 219 -25.26 7.14 14.28
C ARG A 219 -25.51 6.62 15.67
#